data_c3078478b94db854513a5af8c1bdcd6b
#
_entry.id   c3078478b94db854513a5af8c1bdcd6b
#
_cell.length_a   1.000
_cell.length_b   1.000
_cell.length_c   1.000
_cell.angle_alpha   90.00
_cell.angle_beta   90.00
_cell.angle_gamma   90.00
#
_symmetry.space_group_name_H-M   'P 1'
#
loop_
_entity.id
_entity.type
_entity.pdbx_description
1 polymer ?
#
loop_
_entity_poly.entity_id
_entity_poly.type
_entity_poly.pdbx_seq_one_letter_code
_entity_poly.pdbx_strand_id
1 'polypeptide(L)'
;MIYLEFEKPLAEIAGKAEELRAMARMTEGMDISKEAEALDRKAATTLRDMYGKLTAWQKCLVARHPDRPHCKDYIEELFTEFTPLAGDRAFADDHAVMSGLARFNDRPVMVIGHEKGNDTKSRIERNFGMARPEGYRKAIRLMDLADRFGLPVITLVDTPGAYPGKGAEERGQAEAIARSTEKCLSLGVPMISVVIGEGGSGGAVAFATANRIAMLEYSVYSVISPEGCASILWKDAEKMREAAEALRLTAQDLQKLGLIDRIVKEPVGGAQRAPKEAIAAVGVAIVAMLKDLEGKSPKAIIKDRRDKFLSMGAKGLAA
;
A
#
# COMPACT_ATOMS: atom_id res chain seq x y z
N MET A 1 19.96 5.13 6.14
CA MET A 1 18.52 5.44 6.16
C MET A 1 18.28 6.75 5.45
N ILE A 2 17.30 6.81 4.56
CA ILE A 2 16.92 8.05 3.86
C ILE A 2 15.97 8.83 4.76
N TYR A 3 16.19 10.15 4.88
CA TYR A 3 15.31 11.06 5.62
C TYR A 3 14.46 11.87 4.65
N LEU A 4 13.18 11.99 4.93
CA LEU A 4 12.27 12.86 4.19
C LEU A 4 12.53 14.35 4.53
N GLU A 5 12.07 15.25 3.66
CA GLU A 5 12.32 16.68 3.85
C GLU A 5 11.88 17.21 5.23
N PHE A 6 10.72 16.78 5.69
CA PHE A 6 10.19 17.19 7.01
C PHE A 6 10.94 16.54 8.18
N GLU A 7 11.74 15.49 7.94
CA GLU A 7 12.56 14.80 8.95
C GLU A 7 13.95 15.44 9.13
N LYS A 8 14.29 16.54 8.44
CA LYS A 8 15.59 17.22 8.59
C LYS A 8 16.00 17.47 10.04
N PRO A 9 15.11 17.96 10.96
CA PRO A 9 15.49 18.14 12.37
C PRO A 9 15.88 16.85 13.07
N LEU A 10 15.26 15.72 12.69
CA LEU A 10 15.61 14.40 13.20
C LEU A 10 16.97 13.94 12.66
N ALA A 11 17.23 14.16 11.37
CA ALA A 11 18.50 13.82 10.73
C ALA A 11 19.68 14.57 11.39
N GLU A 12 19.50 15.86 11.73
CA GLU A 12 20.50 16.65 12.43
C GLU A 12 20.80 16.11 13.84
N ILE A 13 19.79 15.73 14.60
CA ILE A 13 19.97 15.15 15.96
C ILE A 13 20.67 13.79 15.84
N ALA A 14 20.26 12.94 14.93
CA ALA A 14 20.87 11.63 14.71
C ALA A 14 22.33 11.74 14.22
N GLY A 15 22.62 12.70 13.34
CA GLY A 15 23.97 12.99 12.85
C GLY A 15 24.89 13.40 14.00
N LYS A 16 24.46 14.32 14.85
CA LYS A 16 25.25 14.74 16.05
C LYS A 16 25.52 13.57 17.01
N ALA A 17 24.55 12.68 17.22
CA ALA A 17 24.76 11.50 18.04
C ALA A 17 25.82 10.56 17.45
N GLU A 18 25.83 10.37 16.14
CA GLU A 18 26.81 9.51 15.48
C GLU A 18 28.20 10.17 15.44
N GLU A 19 28.31 11.47 15.23
CA GLU A 19 29.56 12.24 15.34
C GLU A 19 30.18 12.09 16.72
N LEU A 20 29.39 12.22 17.80
CA LEU A 20 29.89 12.02 19.17
C LEU A 20 30.40 10.59 19.37
N ARG A 21 29.67 9.58 18.90
CA ARG A 21 30.14 8.18 18.96
C ARG A 21 31.41 7.95 18.17
N ALA A 22 31.56 8.58 17.01
CA ALA A 22 32.79 8.51 16.22
C ALA A 22 33.97 9.14 16.95
N MET A 23 33.78 10.31 17.59
CA MET A 23 34.80 10.97 18.40
C MET A 23 35.25 10.10 19.60
N ALA A 24 34.30 9.46 20.30
CA ALA A 24 34.59 8.53 21.40
C ALA A 24 35.44 7.34 20.99
N ARG A 25 35.23 6.83 19.77
CA ARG A 25 36.02 5.70 19.24
C ARG A 25 37.47 6.10 18.92
N MET A 26 37.70 7.39 18.66
CA MET A 26 39.04 7.92 18.29
C MET A 26 39.83 8.45 19.47
N THR A 27 39.21 8.70 20.64
CA THR A 27 39.83 9.33 21.79
C THR A 27 39.76 8.42 23.01
N GLU A 28 40.87 7.78 23.40
CA GLU A 28 40.93 6.95 24.62
C GLU A 28 40.57 7.77 25.86
N GLY A 29 39.64 7.24 26.67
CA GLY A 29 39.24 7.83 27.95
C GLY A 29 38.11 8.86 27.87
N MET A 30 37.50 9.13 26.70
CA MET A 30 36.37 10.03 26.57
C MET A 30 35.03 9.27 26.75
N ASP A 31 34.38 9.39 27.88
CA ASP A 31 33.04 8.84 28.11
C ASP A 31 31.98 9.88 27.75
N ILE A 32 31.45 9.77 26.53
CA ILE A 32 30.34 10.61 26.00
C ILE A 32 29.07 9.80 25.81
N SER A 33 29.00 8.64 26.47
CA SER A 33 27.83 7.74 26.36
C SER A 33 26.54 8.44 26.78
N LYS A 34 26.59 9.23 27.86
CA LYS A 34 25.43 9.97 28.39
C LYS A 34 24.91 11.03 27.43
N GLU A 35 25.81 11.77 26.79
CA GLU A 35 25.47 12.79 25.78
C GLU A 35 24.86 12.17 24.53
N ALA A 36 25.45 11.09 24.02
CA ALA A 36 24.92 10.34 22.89
C ALA A 36 23.54 9.74 23.19
N GLU A 37 23.36 9.13 24.36
CA GLU A 37 22.05 8.63 24.82
C GLU A 37 21.00 9.74 25.00
N ALA A 38 21.42 10.94 25.44
CA ALA A 38 20.51 12.09 25.55
C ALA A 38 20.01 12.53 24.17
N LEU A 39 20.90 12.53 23.17
CA LEU A 39 20.52 12.81 21.78
C LEU A 39 19.61 11.73 21.19
N ASP A 40 19.86 10.45 21.50
CA ASP A 40 18.97 9.36 21.05
C ASP A 40 17.57 9.49 21.65
N ARG A 41 17.48 9.78 22.95
CA ARG A 41 16.17 10.05 23.59
C ARG A 41 15.47 11.25 22.96
N LYS A 42 16.23 12.31 22.65
CA LYS A 42 15.68 13.48 21.96
C LYS A 42 15.21 13.13 20.55
N ALA A 43 16.00 12.37 19.79
CA ALA A 43 15.63 11.89 18.47
C ALA A 43 14.34 11.05 18.49
N ALA A 44 14.23 10.10 19.44
CA ALA A 44 13.05 9.27 19.61
C ALA A 44 11.79 10.07 19.97
N THR A 45 11.94 11.09 20.84
CA THR A 45 10.84 12.00 21.18
C THR A 45 10.43 12.84 19.97
N THR A 46 11.40 13.45 19.30
CA THR A 46 11.17 14.26 18.10
C THR A 46 10.46 13.42 17.01
N LEU A 47 10.91 12.20 16.77
CA LEU A 47 10.28 11.29 15.80
C LEU A 47 8.82 11.02 16.16
N ARG A 48 8.53 10.70 17.42
CA ARG A 48 7.15 10.44 17.89
C ARG A 48 6.26 11.65 17.72
N ASP A 49 6.74 12.83 18.08
CA ASP A 49 5.99 14.08 18.00
C ASP A 49 5.70 14.47 16.55
N MET A 50 6.66 14.27 15.65
CA MET A 50 6.50 14.52 14.21
C MET A 50 5.49 13.56 13.59
N TYR A 51 5.63 12.26 13.82
CA TYR A 51 4.75 11.24 13.23
C TYR A 51 3.34 11.24 13.84
N GLY A 52 3.18 11.78 15.04
CA GLY A 52 1.87 12.02 15.67
C GLY A 52 1.06 13.15 15.03
N LYS A 53 1.67 14.01 14.19
CA LYS A 53 1.05 15.23 13.63
C LYS A 53 1.26 15.38 12.13
N LEU A 54 1.49 14.27 11.41
CA LEU A 54 1.71 14.33 9.96
C LEU A 54 0.49 14.91 9.24
N THR A 55 0.73 15.87 8.36
CA THR A 55 -0.24 16.38 7.39
C THR A 55 -0.54 15.32 6.32
N ALA A 56 -1.62 15.48 5.55
CA ALA A 56 -1.94 14.57 4.46
C ALA A 56 -0.80 14.48 3.43
N TRP A 57 -0.18 15.62 3.09
CA TRP A 57 0.98 15.64 2.20
C TRP A 57 2.18 14.87 2.77
N GLN A 58 2.51 15.05 4.04
CA GLN A 58 3.59 14.31 4.68
C GLN A 58 3.33 12.80 4.69
N LYS A 59 2.07 12.36 4.85
CA LYS A 59 1.71 10.94 4.70
C LYS A 59 1.91 10.44 3.28
N CYS A 60 1.63 11.26 2.25
CA CYS A 60 1.98 10.92 0.86
C CYS A 60 3.49 10.65 0.71
N LEU A 61 4.33 11.51 1.31
CA LEU A 61 5.77 11.32 1.28
C LEU A 61 6.21 10.03 2.00
N VAL A 62 5.61 9.73 3.15
CA VAL A 62 5.87 8.47 3.89
C VAL A 62 5.40 7.26 3.07
N ALA A 63 4.21 7.31 2.46
CA ALA A 63 3.69 6.24 1.59
C ALA A 63 4.62 5.94 0.40
N ARG A 64 5.34 6.95 -0.08
CA ARG A 64 6.28 6.89 -1.21
C ARG A 64 7.73 6.65 -0.79
N HIS A 65 7.99 6.47 0.52
CA HIS A 65 9.36 6.32 0.99
C HIS A 65 10.06 5.15 0.29
N PRO A 66 11.28 5.33 -0.27
CA PRO A 66 11.95 4.29 -1.07
C PRO A 66 12.33 3.03 -0.29
N ASP A 67 12.52 3.14 1.04
CA ASP A 67 12.85 2.01 1.91
C ASP A 67 11.58 1.37 2.53
N ARG A 68 10.38 1.76 2.09
CA ARG A 68 9.14 1.14 2.54
C ARG A 68 9.04 -0.28 1.98
N PRO A 69 8.59 -1.28 2.77
CA PRO A 69 8.46 -2.63 2.26
C PRO A 69 7.46 -2.70 1.10
N HIS A 70 7.83 -3.43 0.04
CA HIS A 70 7.04 -3.63 -1.17
C HIS A 70 6.30 -4.96 -1.15
N CYS A 71 5.47 -5.23 -2.14
CA CYS A 71 4.66 -6.45 -2.26
C CYS A 71 5.51 -7.72 -2.07
N LYS A 72 6.70 -7.76 -2.66
CA LYS A 72 7.64 -8.88 -2.52
C LYS A 72 7.98 -9.18 -1.05
N ASP A 73 8.28 -8.15 -0.26
CA ASP A 73 8.65 -8.29 1.14
C ASP A 73 7.50 -8.87 1.98
N TYR A 74 6.26 -8.43 1.70
CA TYR A 74 5.06 -9.00 2.33
C TYR A 74 4.84 -10.46 1.93
N ILE A 75 5.11 -10.82 0.66
CA ILE A 75 4.97 -12.21 0.21
C ILE A 75 6.00 -13.08 0.93
N GLU A 76 7.25 -12.67 1.02
CA GLU A 76 8.34 -13.42 1.64
C GLU A 76 8.15 -13.62 3.16
N GLU A 77 7.57 -12.64 3.87
CA GLU A 77 7.44 -12.70 5.32
C GLU A 77 6.09 -13.30 5.80
N LEU A 78 5.00 -13.17 5.02
CA LEU A 78 3.66 -13.61 5.45
C LEU A 78 3.20 -14.92 4.84
N PHE A 79 3.79 -15.34 3.72
CA PHE A 79 3.29 -16.49 2.98
C PHE A 79 4.38 -17.55 2.81
N THR A 80 3.95 -18.82 2.81
CA THR A 80 4.80 -19.96 2.49
C THR A 80 4.38 -20.57 1.15
N GLU A 81 5.25 -21.37 0.55
CA GLU A 81 5.00 -22.11 -0.71
C GLU A 81 4.52 -21.18 -1.86
N PHE A 82 5.01 -19.95 -1.92
CA PHE A 82 4.61 -19.04 -2.98
C PHE A 82 5.05 -19.58 -4.35
N THR A 83 4.05 -19.86 -5.19
CA THR A 83 4.24 -20.32 -6.58
C THR A 83 3.76 -19.24 -7.52
N PRO A 84 4.66 -18.50 -8.18
CA PRO A 84 4.29 -17.40 -9.06
C PRO A 84 3.54 -17.90 -10.30
N LEU A 85 2.52 -17.17 -10.69
CA LEU A 85 1.71 -17.43 -11.88
C LEU A 85 1.72 -16.21 -12.81
N ALA A 86 2.51 -16.31 -13.88
CA ALA A 86 2.77 -15.25 -14.83
C ALA A 86 1.80 -15.25 -16.04
N GLY A 87 1.71 -14.10 -16.70
CA GLY A 87 1.07 -13.93 -18.00
C GLY A 87 -0.46 -13.82 -17.99
N ASP A 88 -0.98 -13.02 -18.91
CA ASP A 88 -2.43 -12.79 -19.07
C ASP A 88 -3.12 -13.81 -19.99
N ARG A 89 -2.36 -14.68 -20.66
CA ARG A 89 -2.83 -15.65 -21.67
C ARG A 89 -3.42 -15.00 -22.93
N ALA A 90 -3.13 -13.71 -23.15
CA ALA A 90 -3.59 -12.96 -24.31
C ALA A 90 -2.45 -12.27 -25.06
N PHE A 91 -1.57 -11.54 -24.33
CA PHE A 91 -0.50 -10.77 -24.93
C PHE A 91 0.86 -11.00 -24.25
N ALA A 92 0.99 -10.73 -22.94
CA ALA A 92 2.28 -10.81 -22.25
C ALA A 92 2.14 -11.03 -20.73
N ASP A 93 3.26 -11.06 -20.04
CA ASP A 93 3.29 -10.83 -18.60
C ASP A 93 3.49 -9.35 -18.29
N ASP A 94 3.06 -8.93 -17.08
CA ASP A 94 3.32 -7.61 -16.53
C ASP A 94 4.01 -7.75 -15.18
N HIS A 95 5.26 -7.35 -15.11
CA HIS A 95 6.08 -7.45 -13.89
C HIS A 95 5.67 -6.44 -12.80
N ALA A 96 4.86 -5.42 -13.13
CA ALA A 96 4.25 -4.53 -12.14
C ALA A 96 3.24 -5.24 -11.23
N VAL A 97 2.79 -6.45 -11.60
CA VAL A 97 1.87 -7.27 -10.81
C VAL A 97 2.55 -8.59 -10.44
N MET A 98 2.86 -8.77 -9.17
CA MET A 98 3.24 -10.08 -8.60
C MET A 98 1.99 -10.85 -8.23
N SER A 99 1.95 -12.14 -8.56
CA SER A 99 0.77 -12.93 -8.29
C SER A 99 1.07 -14.42 -8.31
N GLY A 100 0.35 -15.19 -7.52
CA GLY A 100 0.53 -16.63 -7.43
C GLY A 100 -0.30 -17.30 -6.34
N LEU A 101 -0.18 -18.62 -6.30
CA LEU A 101 -0.67 -19.44 -5.20
C LEU A 101 0.31 -19.37 -4.03
N ALA A 102 -0.23 -19.40 -2.82
CA ALA A 102 0.57 -19.42 -1.60
C ALA A 102 -0.20 -20.05 -0.44
N ARG A 103 0.47 -20.23 0.71
CA ARG A 103 -0.19 -20.52 1.98
C ARG A 103 -0.07 -19.33 2.92
N PHE A 104 -1.17 -18.97 3.53
CA PHE A 104 -1.24 -18.00 4.61
C PHE A 104 -1.76 -18.69 5.87
N ASN A 105 -0.89 -18.86 6.90
CA ASN A 105 -1.18 -19.70 8.07
C ASN A 105 -1.73 -21.08 7.65
N ASP A 106 -0.99 -21.80 6.83
CA ASP A 106 -1.30 -23.11 6.25
C ASP A 106 -2.56 -23.19 5.36
N ARG A 107 -3.33 -22.10 5.26
CA ARG A 107 -4.48 -22.03 4.38
C ARG A 107 -4.05 -21.65 2.96
N PRO A 108 -4.42 -22.42 1.92
CA PRO A 108 -4.15 -22.03 0.55
C PRO A 108 -4.91 -20.76 0.16
N VAL A 109 -4.24 -19.83 -0.49
CA VAL A 109 -4.75 -18.53 -0.90
C VAL A 109 -4.22 -18.15 -2.29
N MET A 110 -4.90 -17.22 -2.95
CA MET A 110 -4.38 -16.50 -4.11
C MET A 110 -3.87 -15.13 -3.67
N VAL A 111 -2.62 -14.81 -3.98
CA VAL A 111 -2.01 -13.50 -3.71
C VAL A 111 -1.82 -12.74 -5.00
N ILE A 112 -2.21 -11.47 -5.03
CA ILE A 112 -2.05 -10.55 -6.16
C ILE A 112 -1.63 -9.21 -5.61
N GLY A 113 -0.56 -8.59 -6.11
CA GLY A 113 -0.14 -7.29 -5.60
C GLY A 113 0.66 -6.47 -6.59
N HIS A 114 0.66 -5.15 -6.40
CA HIS A 114 1.53 -4.26 -7.15
C HIS A 114 2.94 -4.30 -6.59
N GLU A 115 3.91 -4.43 -7.47
CA GLU A 115 5.32 -4.43 -7.11
C GLU A 115 6.06 -3.28 -7.79
N LYS A 116 6.61 -2.37 -6.98
CA LYS A 116 7.30 -1.17 -7.47
C LYS A 116 8.76 -1.41 -7.82
N GLY A 117 9.39 -2.42 -7.21
CA GLY A 117 10.84 -2.60 -7.23
C GLY A 117 11.56 -1.70 -6.23
N ASN A 118 12.76 -2.11 -5.81
CA ASN A 118 13.54 -1.47 -4.75
C ASN A 118 14.81 -0.77 -5.25
N ASP A 119 15.23 -1.01 -6.49
CA ASP A 119 16.36 -0.36 -7.17
C ASP A 119 15.93 0.19 -8.52
N THR A 120 16.77 1.02 -9.14
CA THR A 120 16.45 1.68 -10.41
C THR A 120 16.09 0.71 -11.52
N LYS A 121 16.78 -0.43 -11.64
CA LYS A 121 16.55 -1.42 -12.68
C LYS A 121 15.19 -2.10 -12.49
N SER A 122 14.95 -2.61 -11.30
CA SER A 122 13.70 -3.30 -10.97
C SER A 122 12.49 -2.35 -11.01
N ARG A 123 12.65 -1.07 -10.63
CA ARG A 123 11.59 -0.04 -10.77
C ARG A 123 11.22 0.20 -12.22
N ILE A 124 12.19 0.31 -13.12
CA ILE A 124 11.92 0.47 -14.55
C ILE A 124 11.23 -0.76 -15.12
N GLU A 125 11.72 -1.97 -14.81
CA GLU A 125 11.13 -3.24 -15.25
C GLU A 125 9.68 -3.39 -14.81
N ARG A 126 9.34 -2.91 -13.61
CA ARG A 126 8.01 -2.98 -13.00
C ARG A 126 7.16 -1.73 -13.19
N ASN A 127 7.55 -0.85 -14.10
CA ASN A 127 6.87 0.44 -14.37
C ASN A 127 6.50 1.20 -13.07
N PHE A 128 7.34 1.15 -12.03
CA PHE A 128 7.07 1.78 -10.73
C PHE A 128 5.75 1.32 -10.07
N GLY A 129 5.33 0.10 -10.31
CA GLY A 129 4.07 -0.46 -9.83
C GLY A 129 2.84 -0.04 -10.64
N MET A 130 3.03 0.63 -11.78
CA MET A 130 1.96 0.99 -12.69
C MET A 130 1.65 -0.15 -13.64
N ALA A 131 0.55 -0.87 -13.39
CA ALA A 131 0.17 -2.01 -14.21
C ALA A 131 -0.32 -1.60 -15.60
N ARG A 132 0.04 -2.42 -16.58
CA ARG A 132 -0.47 -2.40 -17.96
C ARG A 132 -1.72 -3.27 -18.07
N PRO A 133 -2.45 -3.27 -19.19
CA PRO A 133 -3.62 -4.13 -19.39
C PRO A 133 -3.38 -5.60 -19.07
N GLU A 134 -2.16 -6.09 -19.37
CA GLU A 134 -1.74 -7.47 -19.11
C GLU A 134 -1.75 -7.80 -17.62
N GLY A 135 -1.37 -6.86 -16.75
CA GLY A 135 -1.39 -7.03 -15.30
C GLY A 135 -2.81 -7.21 -14.76
N TYR A 136 -3.76 -6.40 -15.23
CA TYR A 136 -5.17 -6.53 -14.85
C TYR A 136 -5.79 -7.81 -15.38
N ARG A 137 -5.52 -8.20 -16.64
CA ARG A 137 -6.00 -9.47 -17.22
C ARG A 137 -5.40 -10.68 -16.52
N LYS A 138 -4.11 -10.62 -16.14
CA LYS A 138 -3.48 -11.63 -15.29
C LYS A 138 -4.23 -11.77 -13.96
N ALA A 139 -4.53 -10.66 -13.29
CA ALA A 139 -5.28 -10.66 -12.04
C ALA A 139 -6.68 -11.28 -12.21
N ILE A 140 -7.42 -10.92 -13.26
CA ILE A 140 -8.74 -11.52 -13.59
C ILE A 140 -8.63 -13.04 -13.71
N ARG A 141 -7.67 -13.51 -14.51
CA ARG A 141 -7.42 -14.95 -14.70
C ARG A 141 -7.17 -15.69 -13.39
N LEU A 142 -6.39 -15.07 -12.48
CA LEU A 142 -6.06 -15.67 -11.19
C LEU A 142 -7.23 -15.59 -10.21
N MET A 143 -8.03 -14.54 -10.26
CA MET A 143 -9.28 -14.45 -9.51
C MET A 143 -10.29 -15.51 -9.98
N ASP A 144 -10.38 -15.80 -11.30
CA ASP A 144 -11.17 -16.92 -11.82
C ASP A 144 -10.69 -18.28 -11.28
N LEU A 145 -9.38 -18.46 -11.22
CA LEU A 145 -8.78 -19.67 -10.66
C LEU A 145 -9.11 -19.81 -9.16
N ALA A 146 -8.95 -18.72 -8.40
CA ALA A 146 -9.27 -18.69 -6.98
C ALA A 146 -10.75 -19.01 -6.72
N ASP A 147 -11.66 -18.45 -7.49
CA ASP A 147 -13.10 -18.68 -7.39
C ASP A 147 -13.44 -20.15 -7.66
N ARG A 148 -12.86 -20.73 -8.70
CA ARG A 148 -13.05 -22.15 -9.07
C ARG A 148 -12.61 -23.11 -7.96
N PHE A 149 -11.50 -22.82 -7.29
CA PHE A 149 -10.91 -23.68 -6.25
C PHE A 149 -11.31 -23.28 -4.81
N GLY A 150 -12.17 -22.29 -4.65
CA GLY A 150 -12.62 -21.84 -3.33
C GLY A 150 -11.51 -21.17 -2.51
N LEU A 151 -10.50 -20.57 -3.16
CA LEU A 151 -9.37 -19.94 -2.49
C LEU A 151 -9.67 -18.48 -2.14
N PRO A 152 -9.46 -18.04 -0.90
CA PRO A 152 -9.49 -16.60 -0.61
C PRO A 152 -8.47 -15.83 -1.45
N VAL A 153 -8.83 -14.62 -1.86
CA VAL A 153 -7.94 -13.69 -2.58
C VAL A 153 -7.43 -12.64 -1.63
N ILE A 154 -6.12 -12.46 -1.58
CA ILE A 154 -5.46 -11.40 -0.80
C ILE A 154 -4.77 -10.48 -1.80
N THR A 155 -5.10 -9.18 -1.76
CA THR A 155 -4.45 -8.19 -2.64
C THR A 155 -3.63 -7.20 -1.83
N LEU A 156 -2.42 -6.89 -2.34
CA LEU A 156 -1.49 -5.91 -1.79
C LEU A 156 -1.39 -4.74 -2.78
N VAL A 157 -1.91 -3.59 -2.39
CA VAL A 157 -2.01 -2.42 -3.27
C VAL A 157 -0.90 -1.44 -2.98
N ASP A 158 -0.05 -1.20 -3.98
CA ASP A 158 0.97 -0.16 -3.94
C ASP A 158 1.30 0.36 -5.35
N THR A 159 0.49 1.28 -5.82
CA THR A 159 0.61 1.85 -7.17
C THR A 159 0.26 3.35 -7.19
N PRO A 160 1.00 4.18 -7.93
CA PRO A 160 0.59 5.56 -8.17
C PRO A 160 -0.60 5.66 -9.15
N GLY A 161 -0.94 4.56 -9.84
CA GLY A 161 -2.02 4.47 -10.81
C GLY A 161 -1.76 3.43 -11.91
N ALA A 162 -2.62 3.39 -12.91
CA ALA A 162 -2.41 2.56 -14.09
C ALA A 162 -1.35 3.18 -15.01
N TYR A 163 -0.63 2.34 -15.76
CA TYR A 163 0.39 2.82 -16.72
C TYR A 163 -0.24 3.67 -17.81
N PRO A 164 0.16 4.95 -18.00
CA PRO A 164 -0.52 5.90 -18.89
C PRO A 164 0.06 5.92 -20.32
N GLY A 165 0.89 4.95 -20.68
CA GLY A 165 1.58 4.93 -21.98
C GLY A 165 0.67 4.52 -23.13
N LYS A 166 0.95 5.05 -24.35
CA LYS A 166 0.23 4.76 -25.60
C LYS A 166 -0.03 3.27 -25.82
N GLY A 167 0.99 2.41 -25.62
CA GLY A 167 0.83 0.98 -25.79
C GLY A 167 -0.16 0.32 -24.81
N ALA A 168 -0.43 0.91 -23.64
CA ALA A 168 -1.46 0.44 -22.75
C ALA A 168 -2.85 0.82 -23.25
N GLU A 169 -3.03 2.06 -23.74
CA GLU A 169 -4.29 2.49 -24.35
C GLU A 169 -4.64 1.65 -25.58
N GLU A 170 -3.69 1.39 -26.46
CA GLU A 170 -3.86 0.55 -27.65
C GLU A 170 -4.30 -0.89 -27.31
N ARG A 171 -3.97 -1.39 -26.13
CA ARG A 171 -4.33 -2.73 -25.66
C ARG A 171 -5.49 -2.74 -24.65
N GLY A 172 -6.22 -1.63 -24.51
CA GLY A 172 -7.45 -1.55 -23.74
C GLY A 172 -7.25 -1.39 -22.24
N GLN A 173 -6.45 -0.40 -21.81
CA GLN A 173 -6.17 -0.13 -20.38
C GLN A 173 -7.44 0.08 -19.57
N ALA A 174 -8.34 0.95 -20.03
CA ALA A 174 -9.59 1.25 -19.32
C ALA A 174 -10.51 0.02 -19.23
N GLU A 175 -10.60 -0.76 -20.29
CA GLU A 175 -11.39 -2.01 -20.32
C GLU A 175 -10.83 -3.03 -19.34
N ALA A 176 -9.51 -3.24 -19.32
CA ALA A 176 -8.87 -4.19 -18.44
C ALA A 176 -9.06 -3.82 -16.95
N ILE A 177 -8.99 -2.53 -16.60
CA ILE A 177 -9.30 -2.02 -15.27
C ILE A 177 -10.76 -2.28 -14.90
N ALA A 178 -11.70 -1.94 -15.80
CA ALA A 178 -13.13 -2.12 -15.56
C ALA A 178 -13.48 -3.61 -15.37
N ARG A 179 -12.93 -4.50 -16.19
CA ARG A 179 -13.11 -5.95 -16.07
C ARG A 179 -12.52 -6.50 -14.78
N SER A 180 -11.36 -6.00 -14.32
CA SER A 180 -10.79 -6.41 -13.04
C SER A 180 -11.71 -6.02 -11.87
N THR A 181 -12.25 -4.80 -11.88
CA THR A 181 -13.22 -4.33 -10.91
C THR A 181 -14.50 -5.17 -10.91
N GLU A 182 -15.05 -5.45 -12.10
CA GLU A 182 -16.22 -6.34 -12.29
C GLU A 182 -15.95 -7.74 -11.73
N LYS A 183 -14.76 -8.30 -12.02
CA LYS A 183 -14.36 -9.60 -11.49
C LYS A 183 -14.28 -9.60 -9.98
N CYS A 184 -13.68 -8.59 -9.37
CA CYS A 184 -13.69 -8.43 -7.92
C CYS A 184 -15.11 -8.47 -7.35
N LEU A 185 -16.07 -7.74 -7.94
CA LEU A 185 -17.46 -7.69 -7.47
C LEU A 185 -18.21 -9.01 -7.62
N SER A 186 -17.80 -9.89 -8.53
CA SER A 186 -18.47 -11.15 -8.84
C SER A 186 -17.87 -12.37 -8.11
N LEU A 187 -16.71 -12.23 -7.45
CA LEU A 187 -16.05 -13.34 -6.74
C LEU A 187 -16.91 -13.94 -5.63
N GLY A 188 -17.10 -15.25 -5.65
CA GLY A 188 -17.79 -16.03 -4.61
C GLY A 188 -16.92 -16.40 -3.40
N VAL A 189 -15.63 -16.05 -3.46
CA VAL A 189 -14.67 -16.30 -2.36
C VAL A 189 -14.37 -15.01 -1.59
N PRO A 190 -13.94 -15.12 -0.32
CA PRO A 190 -13.44 -13.97 0.45
C PRO A 190 -12.35 -13.24 -0.28
N MET A 191 -12.45 -11.93 -0.35
CA MET A 191 -11.40 -11.05 -0.89
C MET A 191 -11.02 -9.99 0.12
N ILE A 192 -9.73 -9.93 0.45
CA ILE A 192 -9.12 -8.97 1.37
C ILE A 192 -8.14 -8.11 0.59
N SER A 193 -8.23 -6.80 0.73
CA SER A 193 -7.29 -5.87 0.13
C SER A 193 -6.56 -5.06 1.20
N VAL A 194 -5.25 -4.88 1.05
CA VAL A 194 -4.45 -4.03 1.93
C VAL A 194 -3.69 -3.00 1.09
N VAL A 195 -3.94 -1.72 1.34
CA VAL A 195 -3.14 -0.64 0.76
C VAL A 195 -1.89 -0.46 1.62
N ILE A 196 -0.75 -0.88 1.09
CA ILE A 196 0.53 -0.92 1.81
C ILE A 196 1.41 0.32 1.59
N GLY A 197 1.10 1.12 0.59
CA GLY A 197 1.78 2.38 0.25
C GLY A 197 0.83 3.35 -0.44
N GLU A 198 0.87 3.43 -1.76
CA GLU A 198 -0.05 4.26 -2.54
C GLU A 198 -1.18 3.43 -3.16
N GLY A 199 -2.41 3.89 -3.03
CA GLY A 199 -3.57 3.39 -3.75
C GLY A 199 -4.02 4.41 -4.79
N GLY A 200 -3.39 4.41 -5.98
CA GLY A 200 -3.65 5.40 -7.01
C GLY A 200 -4.74 4.99 -8.01
N SER A 201 -5.81 5.80 -8.10
CA SER A 201 -6.79 5.81 -9.18
C SER A 201 -7.39 4.42 -9.53
N GLY A 202 -7.73 4.22 -10.78
CA GLY A 202 -8.26 2.96 -11.32
C GLY A 202 -7.33 1.76 -11.12
N GLY A 203 -6.01 1.99 -11.10
CA GLY A 203 -5.02 0.96 -10.81
C GLY A 203 -5.24 0.30 -9.45
N ALA A 204 -5.51 1.11 -8.44
CA ALA A 204 -5.80 0.62 -7.10
C ALA A 204 -7.20 0.01 -7.00
N VAL A 205 -8.23 0.66 -7.56
CA VAL A 205 -9.63 0.19 -7.51
C VAL A 205 -9.76 -1.21 -8.11
N ALA A 206 -9.03 -1.49 -9.19
CA ALA A 206 -9.02 -2.78 -9.88
C ALA A 206 -8.61 -3.96 -8.97
N PHE A 207 -7.92 -3.70 -7.84
CA PHE A 207 -7.48 -4.71 -6.87
C PHE A 207 -8.06 -4.48 -5.46
N ALA A 208 -8.63 -3.30 -5.21
CA ALA A 208 -9.16 -2.94 -3.89
C ALA A 208 -10.68 -3.10 -3.77
N THR A 209 -11.38 -3.58 -4.81
CA THR A 209 -12.82 -3.82 -4.75
C THR A 209 -13.12 -5.11 -4.00
N ALA A 210 -12.84 -5.12 -2.68
CA ALA A 210 -12.79 -6.29 -1.81
C ALA A 210 -13.88 -6.28 -0.72
N ASN A 211 -14.15 -7.45 -0.11
CA ASN A 211 -15.05 -7.55 1.05
C ASN A 211 -14.54 -6.73 2.22
N ARG A 212 -13.23 -6.77 2.45
CA ARG A 212 -12.57 -5.98 3.50
C ARG A 212 -11.36 -5.27 2.91
N ILE A 213 -11.26 -3.99 3.23
CA ILE A 213 -10.16 -3.13 2.81
C ILE A 213 -9.48 -2.60 4.05
N ALA A 214 -8.18 -2.88 4.18
CA ALA A 214 -7.33 -2.26 5.19
C ALA A 214 -6.34 -1.30 4.53
N MET A 215 -5.91 -0.33 5.30
CA MET A 215 -4.81 0.57 4.91
C MET A 215 -3.78 0.65 6.03
N LEU A 216 -2.51 0.71 5.69
CA LEU A 216 -1.48 1.09 6.64
C LEU A 216 -1.70 2.55 7.09
N GLU A 217 -1.31 2.87 8.31
CA GLU A 217 -1.62 4.16 8.97
C GLU A 217 -1.14 5.38 8.17
N TYR A 218 0.01 5.24 7.48
CA TYR A 218 0.60 6.29 6.67
C TYR A 218 0.50 6.01 5.16
N SER A 219 -0.29 5.02 4.75
CA SER A 219 -0.63 4.84 3.34
C SER A 219 -1.68 5.85 2.89
N VAL A 220 -1.80 6.03 1.58
CA VAL A 220 -2.76 6.94 0.96
C VAL A 220 -3.56 6.23 -0.12
N TYR A 221 -4.83 6.62 -0.29
CA TYR A 221 -5.69 6.06 -1.33
C TYR A 221 -6.56 7.16 -1.93
N SER A 222 -6.41 7.40 -3.24
CA SER A 222 -7.04 8.54 -3.91
C SER A 222 -7.30 8.25 -5.39
N VAL A 223 -8.30 8.93 -5.94
CA VAL A 223 -8.62 8.91 -7.38
C VAL A 223 -7.53 9.55 -8.25
N ILE A 224 -6.75 10.47 -7.69
CA ILE A 224 -5.68 11.21 -8.38
C ILE A 224 -4.58 11.56 -7.38
N SER A 225 -3.35 11.75 -7.87
CA SER A 225 -2.27 12.27 -7.02
C SER A 225 -2.51 13.74 -6.63
N PRO A 226 -2.03 14.20 -5.46
CA PRO A 226 -2.14 15.60 -5.08
C PRO A 226 -1.57 16.57 -6.11
N GLU A 227 -0.44 16.23 -6.74
CA GLU A 227 0.19 17.01 -7.79
C GLU A 227 -0.69 17.11 -9.04
N GLY A 228 -1.28 15.98 -9.46
CA GLY A 228 -2.23 15.95 -10.59
C GLY A 228 -3.49 16.77 -10.29
N CYS A 229 -4.04 16.64 -9.09
CA CYS A 229 -5.19 17.41 -8.64
C CYS A 229 -4.88 18.93 -8.63
N ALA A 230 -3.74 19.31 -8.08
CA ALA A 230 -3.29 20.69 -8.04
C ALA A 230 -3.13 21.29 -9.46
N SER A 231 -2.51 20.54 -10.35
CA SER A 231 -2.30 20.95 -11.75
C SER A 231 -3.61 21.16 -12.49
N ILE A 232 -4.61 20.31 -12.28
CA ILE A 232 -5.92 20.38 -12.96
C ILE A 232 -6.78 21.50 -12.38
N LEU A 233 -6.93 21.56 -11.05
CA LEU A 233 -7.88 22.48 -10.41
C LEU A 233 -7.32 23.89 -10.23
N TRP A 234 -6.04 24.03 -9.89
CA TRP A 234 -5.42 25.33 -9.63
C TRP A 234 -4.45 25.78 -10.73
N LYS A 235 -4.14 24.90 -11.71
CA LYS A 235 -3.11 25.13 -12.73
C LYS A 235 -1.73 25.46 -12.13
N ASP A 236 -1.49 24.95 -10.93
CA ASP A 236 -0.30 25.19 -10.12
C ASP A 236 0.03 23.92 -9.33
N ALA A 237 1.08 23.21 -9.74
CA ALA A 237 1.50 21.97 -9.10
C ALA A 237 2.05 22.18 -7.68
N GLU A 238 2.48 23.39 -7.31
CA GLU A 238 3.00 23.70 -5.97
C GLU A 238 1.91 23.65 -4.90
N LYS A 239 0.64 23.73 -5.30
CA LYS A 239 -0.53 23.56 -4.40
C LYS A 239 -0.87 22.11 -4.05
N MET A 240 0.08 21.21 -4.23
CA MET A 240 -0.08 19.80 -3.89
C MET A 240 -0.38 19.54 -2.41
N ARG A 241 0.06 20.42 -1.50
CA ARG A 241 -0.21 20.31 -0.06
C ARG A 241 -1.68 20.55 0.24
N GLU A 242 -2.25 21.63 -0.30
CA GLU A 242 -3.67 21.97 -0.20
C GLU A 242 -4.53 20.90 -0.90
N ALA A 243 -4.07 20.40 -2.05
CA ALA A 243 -4.74 19.33 -2.77
C ALA A 243 -4.78 18.04 -1.93
N ALA A 244 -3.69 17.67 -1.25
CA ALA A 244 -3.65 16.49 -0.40
C ALA A 244 -4.67 16.56 0.76
N GLU A 245 -4.82 17.74 1.39
CA GLU A 245 -5.81 17.94 2.44
C GLU A 245 -7.25 17.91 1.87
N ALA A 246 -7.50 18.55 0.73
CA ALA A 246 -8.81 18.59 0.10
C ALA A 246 -9.29 17.22 -0.39
N LEU A 247 -8.38 16.38 -0.89
CA LEU A 247 -8.68 15.03 -1.38
C LEU A 247 -9.08 14.04 -0.28
N ARG A 248 -8.80 14.33 1.00
CA ARG A 248 -9.09 13.44 2.13
C ARG A 248 -8.61 12.01 1.90
N LEU A 249 -7.38 11.87 1.46
CA LEU A 249 -6.80 10.61 0.97
C LEU A 249 -6.13 9.73 2.04
N THR A 250 -6.13 10.19 3.31
CA THR A 250 -5.47 9.44 4.40
C THR A 250 -6.32 8.28 4.91
N ALA A 251 -5.68 7.28 5.50
CA ALA A 251 -6.38 6.15 6.09
C ALA A 251 -7.44 6.59 7.12
N GLN A 252 -7.15 7.64 7.90
CA GLN A 252 -8.05 8.20 8.91
C GLN A 252 -9.30 8.85 8.26
N ASP A 253 -9.10 9.61 7.17
CA ASP A 253 -10.22 10.22 6.44
C ASP A 253 -11.11 9.16 5.82
N LEU A 254 -10.50 8.18 5.14
CA LEU A 254 -11.23 7.14 4.42
C LEU A 254 -11.98 6.20 5.37
N GLN A 255 -11.46 5.96 6.57
CA GLN A 255 -12.18 5.21 7.59
C GLN A 255 -13.40 5.99 8.10
N LYS A 256 -13.27 7.30 8.35
CA LYS A 256 -14.40 8.17 8.73
C LYS A 256 -15.49 8.20 7.66
N LEU A 257 -15.10 8.22 6.39
CA LEU A 257 -16.01 8.17 5.24
C LEU A 257 -16.61 6.77 5.00
N GLY A 258 -16.12 5.73 5.67
CA GLY A 258 -16.59 4.36 5.51
C GLY A 258 -16.12 3.70 4.20
N LEU A 259 -15.05 4.20 3.61
CA LEU A 259 -14.44 3.66 2.38
C LEU A 259 -13.48 2.50 2.66
N ILE A 260 -12.89 2.46 3.85
CA ILE A 260 -12.07 1.35 4.33
C ILE A 260 -12.59 0.80 5.66
N ASP A 261 -12.28 -0.45 5.95
CA ASP A 261 -12.77 -1.16 7.14
C ASP A 261 -11.79 -1.05 8.31
N ARG A 262 -10.50 -1.00 8.04
CA ARG A 262 -9.47 -1.09 9.08
C ARG A 262 -8.23 -0.27 8.77
N ILE A 263 -7.71 0.41 9.79
CA ILE A 263 -6.36 0.99 9.76
C ILE A 263 -5.41 0.01 10.46
N VAL A 264 -4.33 -0.36 9.78
CA VAL A 264 -3.22 -1.12 10.35
C VAL A 264 -2.19 -0.14 10.88
N LYS A 265 -1.98 -0.15 12.19
CA LYS A 265 -1.00 0.73 12.84
C LYS A 265 0.41 0.42 12.36
N GLU A 266 1.19 1.47 12.16
CA GLU A 266 2.59 1.35 11.80
C GLU A 266 3.49 1.65 13.01
N PRO A 267 4.72 1.11 13.01
CA PRO A 267 5.74 1.52 13.97
C PRO A 267 5.98 3.02 13.93
N VAL A 268 6.45 3.59 15.03
CA VAL A 268 6.81 5.01 15.06
C VAL A 268 7.89 5.31 14.04
N GLY A 269 7.62 6.25 13.14
CA GLY A 269 8.49 6.57 12.02
C GLY A 269 8.16 5.81 10.73
N GLY A 270 7.10 5.00 10.71
CA GLY A 270 6.59 4.32 9.51
C GLY A 270 7.20 2.94 9.26
N ALA A 271 6.62 2.23 8.30
CA ALA A 271 7.02 0.86 7.94
C ALA A 271 8.48 0.76 7.46
N GLN A 272 9.05 1.81 6.87
CA GLN A 272 10.44 1.85 6.41
C GLN A 272 11.47 1.73 7.57
N ARG A 273 11.09 2.09 8.80
CA ARG A 273 11.98 2.01 9.98
C ARG A 273 11.93 0.65 10.68
N ALA A 274 10.81 -0.04 10.61
CA ALA A 274 10.63 -1.37 11.19
C ALA A 274 9.75 -2.24 10.27
N PRO A 275 10.29 -2.65 9.09
CA PRO A 275 9.50 -3.33 8.06
C PRO A 275 8.88 -4.64 8.55
N LYS A 276 9.61 -5.46 9.30
CA LYS A 276 9.09 -6.75 9.82
C LYS A 276 7.91 -6.56 10.78
N GLU A 277 7.97 -5.54 11.64
CA GLU A 277 6.88 -5.23 12.56
C GLU A 277 5.62 -4.75 11.81
N ALA A 278 5.81 -3.89 10.81
CA ALA A 278 4.71 -3.42 9.97
C ALA A 278 4.08 -4.56 9.15
N ILE A 279 4.89 -5.45 8.59
CA ILE A 279 4.43 -6.62 7.84
C ILE A 279 3.65 -7.57 8.76
N ALA A 280 4.17 -7.85 9.95
CA ALA A 280 3.50 -8.70 10.94
C ALA A 280 2.11 -8.13 11.34
N ALA A 281 2.01 -6.80 11.53
CA ALA A 281 0.74 -6.13 11.82
C ALA A 281 -0.29 -6.30 10.68
N VAL A 282 0.17 -6.27 9.42
CA VAL A 282 -0.67 -6.58 8.25
C VAL A 282 -1.16 -8.03 8.30
N GLY A 283 -0.29 -8.98 8.65
CA GLY A 283 -0.66 -10.40 8.81
C GLY A 283 -1.79 -10.57 9.83
N VAL A 284 -1.67 -9.94 10.99
CA VAL A 284 -2.73 -9.95 12.03
C VAL A 284 -4.05 -9.37 11.51
N ALA A 285 -3.98 -8.27 10.75
CA ALA A 285 -5.18 -7.66 10.17
C ALA A 285 -5.86 -8.57 9.13
N ILE A 286 -5.09 -9.24 8.28
CA ILE A 286 -5.61 -10.19 7.28
C ILE A 286 -6.32 -11.36 7.98
N VAL A 287 -5.72 -11.95 9.05
CA VAL A 287 -6.36 -13.02 9.84
C VAL A 287 -7.73 -12.58 10.35
N ALA A 288 -7.80 -11.41 10.97
CA ALA A 288 -9.06 -10.90 11.53
C ALA A 288 -10.11 -10.67 10.43
N MET A 289 -9.72 -10.08 9.28
CA MET A 289 -10.65 -9.83 8.17
C MET A 289 -11.12 -11.11 7.47
N LEU A 290 -10.28 -12.14 7.36
CA LEU A 290 -10.70 -13.44 6.85
C LEU A 290 -11.68 -14.13 7.79
N LYS A 291 -11.47 -14.00 9.10
CA LYS A 291 -12.39 -14.52 10.13
C LYS A 291 -13.79 -13.89 10.06
N ASP A 292 -13.89 -12.59 9.75
CA ASP A 292 -15.17 -11.88 9.57
C ASP A 292 -16.03 -12.47 8.43
N LEU A 293 -15.40 -13.19 7.52
CA LEU A 293 -16.04 -13.76 6.33
C LEU A 293 -16.18 -15.28 6.39
N GLU A 294 -15.69 -15.89 7.45
CA GLU A 294 -15.70 -17.34 7.61
C GLU A 294 -17.12 -17.90 7.66
N GLY A 295 -17.33 -19.08 7.04
CA GLY A 295 -18.64 -19.75 7.01
C GLY A 295 -19.70 -19.11 6.10
N LYS A 296 -19.42 -17.96 5.47
CA LYS A 296 -20.36 -17.35 4.52
C LYS A 296 -20.41 -18.13 3.21
N SER A 297 -21.62 -18.31 2.68
CA SER A 297 -21.80 -18.91 1.35
C SER A 297 -21.29 -17.97 0.24
N PRO A 298 -20.95 -18.48 -0.96
CA PRO A 298 -20.53 -17.65 -2.09
C PRO A 298 -21.49 -16.50 -2.41
N LYS A 299 -22.81 -16.75 -2.38
CA LYS A 299 -23.84 -15.72 -2.57
C LYS A 299 -23.78 -14.64 -1.48
N ALA A 300 -23.56 -15.04 -0.22
CA ALA A 300 -23.43 -14.11 0.89
C ALA A 300 -22.14 -13.26 0.78
N ILE A 301 -21.05 -13.84 0.32
CA ILE A 301 -19.78 -13.12 0.06
C ILE A 301 -19.96 -12.06 -1.04
N ILE A 302 -20.59 -12.40 -2.15
CA ILE A 302 -20.90 -11.47 -3.23
C ILE A 302 -21.81 -10.34 -2.74
N LYS A 303 -22.87 -10.69 -2.01
CA LYS A 303 -23.81 -9.71 -1.46
C LYS A 303 -23.13 -8.75 -0.47
N ASP A 304 -22.37 -9.29 0.48
CA ASP A 304 -21.59 -8.49 1.46
C ASP A 304 -20.72 -7.44 0.78
N ARG A 305 -20.01 -7.83 -0.29
CA ARG A 305 -19.16 -6.92 -1.06
C ARG A 305 -19.97 -5.88 -1.81
N ARG A 306 -21.02 -6.28 -2.53
CA ARG A 306 -21.88 -5.34 -3.29
C ARG A 306 -22.58 -4.34 -2.39
N ASP A 307 -23.18 -4.79 -1.29
CA ASP A 307 -23.84 -3.91 -0.33
C ASP A 307 -22.88 -2.86 0.23
N LYS A 308 -21.63 -3.26 0.54
CA LYS A 308 -20.60 -2.32 0.97
C LYS A 308 -20.35 -1.22 -0.05
N PHE A 309 -20.10 -1.55 -1.31
CA PHE A 309 -19.81 -0.55 -2.35
C PHE A 309 -21.05 0.31 -2.68
N LEU A 310 -22.25 -0.23 -2.65
CA LEU A 310 -23.48 0.52 -2.82
C LEU A 310 -23.77 1.50 -1.67
N SER A 311 -23.27 1.21 -0.46
CA SER A 311 -23.40 2.11 0.70
C SER A 311 -22.36 3.24 0.74
N MET A 312 -21.29 3.14 -0.06
CA MET A 312 -20.27 4.17 -0.14
C MET A 312 -20.86 5.49 -0.69
N GLY A 313 -20.44 6.61 -0.11
CA GLY A 313 -20.96 7.93 -0.47
C GLY A 313 -22.19 8.38 0.32
N ALA A 314 -22.98 7.47 0.91
CA ALA A 314 -24.17 7.85 1.69
C ALA A 314 -23.82 8.76 2.89
N LYS A 315 -22.69 8.54 3.54
CA LYS A 315 -22.21 9.38 4.65
C LYS A 315 -21.64 10.74 4.22
N GLY A 316 -21.21 10.87 2.96
CA GLY A 316 -20.64 12.11 2.43
C GLY A 316 -21.67 13.07 1.84
N LEU A 317 -22.86 12.56 1.51
CA LEU A 317 -23.96 13.38 0.95
C LEU A 317 -24.81 14.05 2.04
N ALA A 318 -24.64 13.67 3.29
CA ALA A 318 -25.40 14.19 4.44
C ALA A 318 -24.66 15.30 5.23
N ALA A 319 -23.54 15.83 4.68
CA ALA A 319 -22.75 16.89 5.31
C ALA A 319 -22.84 18.21 4.54
#